data_c2b50352520cbd7bccb1496cdfb3cf38
#
_entry.id   c2b50352520cbd7bccb1496cdfb3cf38
#
_cell.length_a   1.000
_cell.length_b   1.000
_cell.length_c   1.000
_cell.angle_alpha   90.00
_cell.angle_beta   90.00
_cell.angle_gamma   90.00
#
_symmetry.space_group_name_H-M   'P 1'
#
loop_
_entity.id
_entity.type
_entity.pdbx_description
1 polymer ?
#
loop_
_entity_poly.entity_id
_entity_poly.type
_entity_poly.pdbx_seq_one_letter_code
_entity_poly.pdbx_strand_id
1 'polypeptide(L)'
;MAGTQTDLIADYVIIGAGSAGCVLASRLSEGGARVILLEAGPKDWHPMIHVPAGVLKLLHNPRVNWNYTTDPEAGIAGRQIHWPRGRVLGGSSSINGMLWIRGNPADYDSWSQMGCKGWSFEEVLPHFKSIERYAPGEPDQRGKDGPILVEDYRTTLALTRRFVEAAQEVGIAYTLDLNGHQ
;
A
#
# COMPACT_ATOMS: atom_id res chain seq x y z
N MET A 1 -35.45 -23.31 -16.89
CA MET A 1 -35.82 -22.59 -15.65
C MET A 1 -35.09 -21.26 -15.68
N ALA A 2 -35.80 -20.15 -15.88
CA ALA A 2 -35.19 -18.81 -15.77
C ALA A 2 -34.89 -18.58 -14.28
N GLY A 3 -33.60 -18.50 -13.95
CA GLY A 3 -33.20 -18.12 -12.60
C GLY A 3 -33.73 -16.72 -12.32
N THR A 4 -34.40 -16.54 -11.19
CA THR A 4 -34.81 -15.23 -10.70
C THR A 4 -33.54 -14.39 -10.54
N GLN A 5 -33.36 -13.42 -11.44
CA GLN A 5 -32.31 -12.43 -11.30
C GLN A 5 -32.63 -11.59 -10.07
N THR A 6 -31.86 -11.76 -9.00
CA THR A 6 -32.03 -10.96 -7.81
C THR A 6 -31.20 -9.69 -7.98
N ASP A 7 -31.85 -8.55 -8.15
CA ASP A 7 -31.18 -7.27 -8.19
C ASP A 7 -30.59 -6.96 -6.80
N LEU A 8 -29.27 -6.68 -6.77
CA LEU A 8 -28.62 -6.20 -5.58
C LEU A 8 -28.74 -4.69 -5.53
N ILE A 9 -29.25 -4.17 -4.43
CA ILE A 9 -29.42 -2.74 -4.19
C ILE A 9 -28.46 -2.31 -3.09
N ALA A 10 -27.65 -1.30 -3.37
CA ALA A 10 -26.72 -0.70 -2.43
C ALA A 10 -26.69 0.83 -2.58
N ASP A 11 -26.22 1.50 -1.53
CA ASP A 11 -26.01 2.94 -1.55
C ASP A 11 -24.70 3.30 -2.29
N TYR A 12 -23.72 2.37 -2.26
CA TYR A 12 -22.44 2.50 -2.98
C TYR A 12 -22.03 1.18 -3.62
N VAL A 13 -21.48 1.27 -4.82
CA VAL A 13 -20.80 0.17 -5.51
C VAL A 13 -19.33 0.57 -5.69
N ILE A 14 -18.43 -0.22 -5.11
CA ILE A 14 -16.98 -0.02 -5.18
C ILE A 14 -16.40 -1.08 -6.11
N ILE A 15 -15.66 -0.64 -7.13
CA ILE A 15 -15.03 -1.50 -8.12
C ILE A 15 -13.55 -1.64 -7.80
N GLY A 16 -13.14 -2.86 -7.45
CA GLY A 16 -11.79 -3.21 -7.01
C GLY A 16 -11.64 -3.23 -5.50
N ALA A 17 -11.38 -4.41 -4.92
CA ALA A 17 -11.08 -4.60 -3.50
C ALA A 17 -9.57 -4.49 -3.23
N GLY A 18 -8.91 -3.51 -3.81
CA GLY A 18 -7.53 -3.15 -3.51
C GLY A 18 -7.43 -2.26 -2.26
N SER A 19 -6.25 -1.69 -2.00
CA SER A 19 -5.98 -0.85 -0.83
C SER A 19 -6.99 0.27 -0.64
N ALA A 20 -7.31 1.02 -1.71
CA ALA A 20 -8.28 2.11 -1.66
C ALA A 20 -9.72 1.62 -1.48
N GLY A 21 -10.13 0.60 -2.27
CA GLY A 21 -11.49 0.07 -2.23
C GLY A 21 -11.84 -0.57 -0.89
N CYS A 22 -10.90 -1.28 -0.25
CA CYS A 22 -11.08 -1.83 1.08
C CYS A 22 -11.28 -0.73 2.14
N VAL A 23 -10.52 0.36 2.07
CA VAL A 23 -10.67 1.49 2.99
C VAL A 23 -12.03 2.16 2.79
N LEU A 24 -12.43 2.43 1.55
CA LEU A 24 -13.73 3.01 1.23
C LEU A 24 -14.88 2.12 1.71
N ALA A 25 -14.80 0.81 1.45
CA ALA A 25 -15.82 -0.15 1.88
C ALA A 25 -15.97 -0.15 3.40
N SER A 26 -14.85 -0.18 4.13
CA SER A 26 -14.85 -0.11 5.59
C SER A 26 -15.49 1.18 6.09
N ARG A 27 -15.01 2.33 5.65
CA ARG A 27 -15.48 3.63 6.16
C ARG A 27 -16.93 3.93 5.84
N LEU A 28 -17.39 3.60 4.64
CA LEU A 28 -18.80 3.81 4.25
C LEU A 28 -19.73 2.87 4.99
N SER A 29 -19.34 1.60 5.21
CA SER A 29 -20.16 0.65 5.97
C SER A 29 -20.22 0.98 7.48
N GLU A 30 -19.14 1.50 8.07
CA GLU A 30 -19.14 2.03 9.44
C GLU A 30 -20.17 3.16 9.61
N GLY A 31 -20.36 3.97 8.56
CA GLY A 31 -21.38 5.02 8.49
C GLY A 31 -22.82 4.50 8.28
N GLY A 32 -23.02 3.17 8.20
CA GLY A 32 -24.32 2.52 8.02
C GLY A 32 -24.80 2.41 6.57
N ALA A 33 -23.98 2.79 5.58
CA ALA A 33 -24.33 2.62 4.18
C ALA A 33 -24.23 1.15 3.74
N ARG A 34 -25.12 0.74 2.83
CA ARG A 34 -25.03 -0.55 2.15
C ARG A 34 -24.01 -0.47 1.02
N VAL A 35 -22.95 -1.26 1.14
CA VAL A 35 -21.83 -1.23 0.18
C VAL A 35 -21.72 -2.56 -0.54
N ILE A 36 -21.63 -2.51 -1.86
CA ILE A 36 -21.24 -3.65 -2.70
C ILE A 36 -19.79 -3.43 -3.13
N LEU A 37 -18.89 -4.35 -2.76
CA LEU A 37 -17.49 -4.36 -3.17
C LEU A 37 -17.29 -5.45 -4.22
N LEU A 38 -16.88 -5.06 -5.43
CA LEU A 38 -16.61 -5.97 -6.55
C LEU A 38 -15.11 -6.16 -6.72
N GLU A 39 -14.66 -7.42 -6.84
CA GLU A 39 -13.27 -7.76 -7.10
C GLU A 39 -13.18 -8.74 -8.28
N ALA A 40 -12.23 -8.48 -9.19
CA ALA A 40 -12.02 -9.32 -10.37
C ALA A 40 -11.24 -10.60 -10.07
N GLY A 41 -10.46 -10.58 -8.99
CA GLY A 41 -9.62 -11.70 -8.57
C GLY A 41 -10.29 -12.62 -7.55
N PRO A 42 -9.62 -13.71 -7.18
CA PRO A 42 -10.09 -14.61 -6.14
C PRO A 42 -9.94 -14.00 -4.74
N LYS A 43 -10.44 -14.71 -3.73
CA LYS A 43 -10.09 -14.45 -2.34
C LYS A 43 -8.59 -14.71 -2.11
N ASP A 44 -8.02 -14.08 -1.10
CA ASP A 44 -6.60 -14.10 -0.72
C ASP A 44 -6.13 -15.41 -0.06
N TRP A 45 -6.76 -16.53 -0.39
CA TRP A 45 -6.46 -17.85 0.22
C TRP A 45 -5.16 -18.51 -0.27
N HIS A 46 -4.45 -17.89 -1.21
CA HIS A 46 -3.19 -18.46 -1.70
C HIS A 46 -2.14 -18.42 -0.57
N PRO A 47 -1.54 -19.56 -0.15
CA PRO A 47 -0.67 -19.60 1.04
C PRO A 47 0.51 -18.63 1.00
N MET A 48 1.05 -18.35 -0.19
CA MET A 48 2.19 -17.44 -0.35
C MET A 48 1.83 -15.97 -0.08
N ILE A 49 0.55 -15.60 -0.08
CA ILE A 49 0.11 -14.25 0.32
C ILE A 49 0.40 -14.01 1.81
N HIS A 50 0.26 -15.05 2.63
CA HIS A 50 0.42 -14.99 4.08
C HIS A 50 1.87 -15.30 4.54
N VAL A 51 2.80 -15.47 3.60
CA VAL A 51 4.22 -15.72 3.89
C VAL A 51 5.05 -14.57 3.31
N PRO A 52 5.78 -13.79 4.12
CA PRO A 52 6.54 -12.63 3.63
C PRO A 52 7.46 -12.92 2.43
N ALA A 53 8.19 -14.02 2.45
CA ALA A 53 9.04 -14.45 1.33
C ALA A 53 8.24 -14.91 0.09
N GLY A 54 6.94 -15.08 0.20
CA GLY A 54 6.05 -15.52 -0.89
C GLY A 54 5.89 -14.50 -2.01
N VAL A 55 6.17 -13.21 -1.75
CA VAL A 55 6.05 -12.14 -2.74
C VAL A 55 6.74 -12.47 -4.06
N LEU A 56 7.94 -13.04 -4.03
CA LEU A 56 8.69 -13.41 -5.23
C LEU A 56 7.96 -14.42 -6.13
N LYS A 57 7.15 -15.30 -5.53
CA LYS A 57 6.32 -16.26 -6.27
C LYS A 57 5.01 -15.67 -6.78
N LEU A 58 4.51 -14.63 -6.12
CA LEU A 58 3.25 -13.97 -6.47
C LEU A 58 3.41 -12.97 -7.61
N LEU A 59 4.57 -12.33 -7.75
CA LEU A 59 4.84 -11.31 -8.78
C LEU A 59 4.65 -11.79 -10.23
N HIS A 60 4.67 -13.09 -10.48
CA HIS A 60 4.44 -13.68 -11.80
C HIS A 60 3.26 -14.65 -11.85
N ASN A 61 2.50 -14.78 -10.75
CA ASN A 61 1.39 -15.72 -10.68
C ASN A 61 0.11 -15.14 -11.31
N PRO A 62 -0.34 -15.62 -12.48
CA PRO A 62 -1.48 -15.04 -13.20
C PRO A 62 -2.83 -15.27 -12.49
N ARG A 63 -2.89 -16.08 -11.44
CA ARG A 63 -4.11 -16.26 -10.63
C ARG A 63 -4.39 -15.05 -9.74
N VAL A 64 -3.34 -14.35 -9.28
CA VAL A 64 -3.43 -13.26 -8.31
C VAL A 64 -2.79 -11.95 -8.80
N ASN A 65 -2.31 -11.93 -10.05
CA ASN A 65 -1.64 -10.80 -10.65
C ASN A 65 -2.15 -10.59 -12.08
N TRP A 66 -2.37 -9.34 -12.48
CA TRP A 66 -2.70 -8.96 -13.86
C TRP A 66 -1.52 -9.15 -14.83
N ASN A 67 -0.28 -9.18 -14.31
CA ASN A 67 0.95 -9.32 -15.09
C ASN A 67 1.06 -8.30 -16.23
N TYR A 68 0.73 -7.05 -15.98
CA TYR A 68 0.90 -6.00 -16.99
C TYR A 68 2.36 -5.85 -17.39
N THR A 69 2.56 -5.36 -18.59
CA THR A 69 3.85 -4.93 -19.12
C THR A 69 3.67 -3.53 -19.71
N THR A 70 4.62 -2.64 -19.48
CA THR A 70 4.58 -1.28 -20.03
C THR A 70 4.75 -1.31 -21.54
N ASP A 71 4.30 -0.26 -22.22
CA ASP A 71 4.70 -0.02 -23.60
C ASP A 71 6.21 0.29 -23.67
N PRO A 72 6.85 0.09 -24.83
CA PRO A 72 8.24 0.49 -25.01
C PRO A 72 8.44 1.99 -24.76
N GLU A 73 9.39 2.34 -23.92
CA GLU A 73 9.64 3.74 -23.52
C GLU A 73 11.01 4.21 -24.04
N ALA A 74 11.04 5.31 -24.78
CA ALA A 74 12.28 5.86 -25.35
C ALA A 74 13.29 6.26 -24.26
N GLY A 75 12.83 6.82 -23.13
CA GLY A 75 13.67 7.21 -22.00
C GLY A 75 14.43 6.07 -21.33
N ILE A 76 14.04 4.83 -21.57
CA ILE A 76 14.71 3.62 -21.07
C ILE A 76 15.17 2.69 -22.20
N ALA A 77 15.58 3.29 -23.31
CA ALA A 77 16.12 2.59 -24.50
C ALA A 77 15.14 1.56 -25.12
N GLY A 78 13.86 1.90 -25.19
CA GLY A 78 12.81 1.04 -25.77
C GLY A 78 12.45 -0.20 -24.96
N ARG A 79 12.91 -0.30 -23.71
CA ARG A 79 12.59 -1.45 -22.87
C ARG A 79 11.14 -1.42 -22.43
N GLN A 80 10.60 -2.63 -22.25
CA GLN A 80 9.33 -2.86 -21.59
C GLN A 80 9.61 -3.37 -20.16
N ILE A 81 8.82 -2.92 -19.20
CA ILE A 81 8.98 -3.28 -17.80
C ILE A 81 7.76 -4.11 -17.37
N HIS A 82 8.01 -5.27 -16.75
CA HIS A 82 6.96 -6.03 -16.08
C HIS A 82 6.39 -5.19 -14.92
N TRP A 83 5.07 -5.01 -14.93
CA TRP A 83 4.37 -4.10 -14.02
C TRP A 83 3.31 -4.87 -13.20
N PRO A 84 3.70 -5.55 -12.12
CA PRO A 84 2.78 -6.34 -11.31
C PRO A 84 1.66 -5.48 -10.72
N ARG A 85 0.43 -6.00 -10.78
CA ARG A 85 -0.74 -5.44 -10.10
C ARG A 85 -1.59 -6.58 -9.59
N GLY A 86 -1.93 -6.56 -8.30
CA GLY A 86 -2.75 -7.59 -7.69
C GLY A 86 -4.13 -7.69 -8.33
N ARG A 87 -4.51 -8.92 -8.63
CA ARG A 87 -5.86 -9.33 -9.04
C ARG A 87 -6.35 -10.35 -8.02
N VAL A 88 -6.70 -9.87 -6.85
CA VAL A 88 -7.05 -10.67 -5.68
C VAL A 88 -7.68 -9.76 -4.63
N LEU A 89 -8.47 -10.28 -3.72
CA LEU A 89 -8.95 -9.52 -2.55
C LEU A 89 -7.76 -8.89 -1.81
N GLY A 90 -7.79 -7.59 -1.58
CA GLY A 90 -6.66 -6.78 -1.11
C GLY A 90 -5.81 -6.16 -2.23
N GLY A 91 -6.00 -6.59 -3.49
CA GLY A 91 -5.28 -6.04 -4.64
C GLY A 91 -3.77 -6.16 -4.52
N SER A 92 -3.06 -5.10 -4.88
CA SER A 92 -1.59 -5.08 -4.78
C SER A 92 -1.07 -5.11 -3.34
N SER A 93 -1.89 -4.78 -2.33
CA SER A 93 -1.50 -4.95 -0.92
C SER A 93 -1.30 -6.43 -0.54
N SER A 94 -1.97 -7.36 -1.25
CA SER A 94 -1.82 -8.80 -1.03
C SER A 94 -0.59 -9.42 -1.70
N ILE A 95 0.09 -8.68 -2.59
CA ILE A 95 1.27 -9.17 -3.34
C ILE A 95 2.48 -8.23 -3.30
N ASN A 96 2.45 -7.16 -2.51
CA ASN A 96 3.53 -6.17 -2.39
C ASN A 96 4.68 -6.67 -1.50
N GLY A 97 5.72 -5.85 -1.37
CA GLY A 97 6.89 -6.11 -0.53
C GLY A 97 6.71 -5.74 0.95
N MET A 98 5.51 -5.36 1.38
CA MET A 98 5.16 -5.02 2.78
C MET A 98 6.00 -3.89 3.39
N LEU A 99 6.51 -2.96 2.58
CA LEU A 99 7.18 -1.77 3.06
C LEU A 99 6.15 -0.70 3.40
N TRP A 100 6.24 -0.13 4.61
CA TRP A 100 5.35 0.91 5.09
C TRP A 100 6.09 2.25 5.14
N ILE A 101 6.17 2.93 3.99
CA ILE A 101 6.88 4.20 3.83
C ILE A 101 5.90 5.21 3.23
N ARG A 102 5.85 6.41 3.80
CA ARG A 102 5.11 7.55 3.28
C ARG A 102 5.89 8.23 2.16
N GLY A 103 5.21 9.02 1.33
CA GLY A 103 5.87 9.94 0.39
C GLY A 103 6.62 11.06 1.13
N ASN A 104 7.51 11.73 0.41
CA ASN A 104 8.21 12.89 0.94
C ASN A 104 7.19 14.01 1.24
N PRO A 105 7.27 14.69 2.40
CA PRO A 105 6.41 15.82 2.71
C PRO A 105 6.33 16.88 1.60
N ALA A 106 7.45 17.20 0.96
CA ALA A 106 7.50 18.15 -0.13
C ALA A 106 6.66 17.77 -1.37
N ASP A 107 6.42 16.48 -1.61
CA ASP A 107 5.57 16.03 -2.72
C ASP A 107 4.11 16.42 -2.46
N TYR A 108 3.62 16.22 -1.25
CA TYR A 108 2.26 16.60 -0.84
C TYR A 108 2.09 18.13 -0.84
N ASP A 109 3.08 18.85 -0.31
CA ASP A 109 3.06 20.31 -0.30
C ASP A 109 3.06 20.88 -1.72
N SER A 110 3.79 20.25 -2.65
CA SER A 110 3.77 20.60 -4.07
C SER A 110 2.38 20.39 -4.68
N TRP A 111 1.68 19.32 -4.34
CA TRP A 111 0.31 19.09 -4.81
C TRP A 111 -0.64 20.18 -4.29
N SER A 112 -0.52 20.54 -3.02
CA SER A 112 -1.31 21.62 -2.44
C SER A 112 -1.07 22.95 -3.15
N GLN A 113 0.21 23.28 -3.44
CA GLN A 113 0.59 24.49 -4.18
C GLN A 113 0.07 24.49 -5.62
N MET A 114 -0.03 23.34 -6.27
CA MET A 114 -0.64 23.18 -7.59
C MET A 114 -2.18 23.26 -7.58
N GLY A 115 -2.80 23.49 -6.43
CA GLY A 115 -4.24 23.70 -6.29
C GLY A 115 -5.02 22.53 -5.68
N CYS A 116 -4.37 21.45 -5.31
CA CYS A 116 -5.01 20.32 -4.62
C CYS A 116 -5.18 20.66 -3.13
N LYS A 117 -6.18 21.48 -2.80
CA LYS A 117 -6.48 21.86 -1.42
C LYS A 117 -6.79 20.64 -0.57
N GLY A 118 -6.29 20.60 0.68
CA GLY A 118 -6.44 19.47 1.59
C GLY A 118 -5.39 18.37 1.37
N TRP A 119 -4.35 18.62 0.57
CA TRP A 119 -3.31 17.66 0.24
C TRP A 119 -1.90 18.08 0.65
N SER A 120 -1.74 19.13 1.47
CA SER A 120 -0.44 19.39 2.09
C SER A 120 -0.06 18.27 3.06
N PHE A 121 1.21 18.10 3.35
CA PHE A 121 1.66 17.04 4.27
C PHE A 121 0.99 17.16 5.65
N GLU A 122 0.87 18.38 6.18
CA GLU A 122 0.20 18.63 7.44
C GLU A 122 -1.28 18.16 7.42
N GLU A 123 -1.97 18.39 6.30
CA GLU A 123 -3.38 18.00 6.14
C GLU A 123 -3.57 16.48 5.97
N VAL A 124 -2.64 15.79 5.30
CA VAL A 124 -2.74 14.32 5.08
C VAL A 124 -2.15 13.49 6.21
N LEU A 125 -1.23 14.04 7.02
CA LEU A 125 -0.58 13.35 8.13
C LEU A 125 -1.57 12.73 9.14
N PRO A 126 -2.65 13.39 9.57
CA PRO A 126 -3.65 12.79 10.44
C PRO A 126 -4.28 11.51 9.85
N HIS A 127 -4.47 11.46 8.52
CA HIS A 127 -5.02 10.28 7.84
C HIS A 127 -4.01 9.12 7.84
N PHE A 128 -2.73 9.37 7.61
CA PHE A 128 -1.69 8.35 7.75
C PHE A 128 -1.64 7.79 9.17
N LYS A 129 -1.70 8.64 10.16
CA LYS A 129 -1.70 8.24 11.57
C LYS A 129 -2.94 7.43 11.95
N SER A 130 -4.11 7.80 11.43
CA SER A 130 -5.38 7.14 11.78
C SER A 130 -5.48 5.68 11.31
N ILE A 131 -4.71 5.30 10.30
CA ILE A 131 -4.70 3.93 9.78
C ILE A 131 -3.57 3.07 10.33
N GLU A 132 -2.57 3.69 10.97
CA GLU A 132 -1.32 3.08 11.40
C GLU A 132 -1.35 2.75 12.90
N ARG A 133 -0.80 1.58 13.26
CA ARG A 133 -0.46 1.20 14.62
C ARG A 133 1.00 0.77 14.67
N TYR A 134 1.87 1.70 15.05
CA TYR A 134 3.31 1.50 15.19
C TYR A 134 3.74 1.90 16.60
N ALA A 135 4.10 0.93 17.46
CA ALA A 135 4.41 1.17 18.87
C ALA A 135 5.64 2.07 19.09
N PRO A 136 6.78 1.88 18.37
CA PRO A 136 7.89 2.85 18.37
C PRO A 136 7.52 4.15 17.68
N GLY A 137 8.46 5.09 17.62
CA GLY A 137 8.32 6.36 16.92
C GLY A 137 7.53 7.42 17.69
N GLU A 138 7.66 8.65 17.22
CA GLU A 138 7.13 9.83 17.89
C GLU A 138 5.64 10.00 17.61
N PRO A 139 4.80 10.28 18.64
CA PRO A 139 3.35 10.34 18.49
C PRO A 139 2.85 11.46 17.58
N ASP A 140 3.62 12.49 17.35
CA ASP A 140 3.30 13.56 16.41
C ASP A 140 3.47 13.11 14.96
N GLN A 141 4.37 12.17 14.68
CA GLN A 141 4.62 11.61 13.35
C GLN A 141 3.93 10.27 13.12
N ARG A 142 3.82 9.41 14.13
CA ARG A 142 3.39 8.02 13.98
C ARG A 142 2.05 7.73 14.65
N GLY A 143 1.21 6.91 13.97
CA GLY A 143 -0.05 6.42 14.53
C GLY A 143 0.15 5.30 15.55
N LYS A 144 -0.69 5.26 16.61
CA LYS A 144 -0.59 4.28 17.71
C LYS A 144 -1.76 3.31 17.74
N ASP A 145 -2.93 3.70 17.24
CA ASP A 145 -4.19 3.01 17.47
C ASP A 145 -4.92 2.59 16.19
N GLY A 146 -4.28 2.79 15.03
CA GLY A 146 -4.88 2.44 13.74
C GLY A 146 -5.02 0.93 13.52
N PRO A 147 -5.83 0.50 12.55
CA PRO A 147 -6.10 -0.91 12.29
C PRO A 147 -4.91 -1.67 11.70
N ILE A 148 -3.96 -0.99 11.04
CA ILE A 148 -2.82 -1.62 10.37
C ILE A 148 -1.64 -1.68 11.33
N LEU A 149 -1.28 -2.89 11.75
CA LEU A 149 -0.07 -3.12 12.56
C LEU A 149 1.17 -2.97 11.67
N VAL A 150 2.08 -2.11 12.12
CA VAL A 150 3.42 -1.92 11.52
C VAL A 150 4.46 -2.34 12.57
N GLU A 151 5.43 -3.12 12.15
CA GLU A 151 6.51 -3.63 13.01
C GLU A 151 7.86 -3.49 12.31
N ASP A 152 8.91 -3.32 13.12
CA ASP A 152 10.29 -3.40 12.64
C ASP A 152 10.68 -4.84 12.32
N TYR A 153 11.69 -5.01 11.49
CA TYR A 153 12.28 -6.32 11.24
C TYR A 153 12.86 -6.90 12.53
N ARG A 154 12.48 -8.12 12.84
CA ARG A 154 13.00 -8.83 14.03
C ARG A 154 14.48 -9.21 13.90
N THR A 155 14.98 -9.33 12.69
CA THR A 155 16.36 -9.72 12.42
C THR A 155 16.96 -8.86 11.30
N THR A 156 18.04 -8.16 11.61
CA THR A 156 18.84 -7.43 10.63
C THR A 156 20.08 -8.24 10.27
N LEU A 157 20.28 -8.53 9.00
CA LEU A 157 21.45 -9.26 8.52
C LEU A 157 22.74 -8.43 8.75
N ALA A 158 23.85 -9.13 9.02
CA ALA A 158 25.14 -8.47 9.22
C ALA A 158 25.54 -7.60 8.01
N LEU A 159 25.27 -8.07 6.78
CA LEU A 159 25.55 -7.32 5.56
C LEU A 159 24.73 -6.01 5.50
N THR A 160 23.47 -6.01 5.90
CA THR A 160 22.63 -4.81 5.95
C THR A 160 23.20 -3.78 6.94
N ARG A 161 23.68 -4.23 8.10
CA ARG A 161 24.32 -3.33 9.07
C ARG A 161 25.59 -2.70 8.51
N ARG A 162 26.45 -3.50 7.87
CA ARG A 162 27.68 -3.00 7.20
C ARG A 162 27.39 -2.01 6.09
N PHE A 163 26.32 -2.24 5.32
CA PHE A 163 25.88 -1.29 4.30
C PHE A 163 25.50 0.06 4.92
N VAL A 164 24.74 0.06 6.02
CA VAL A 164 24.35 1.28 6.72
C VAL A 164 25.57 1.98 7.33
N GLU A 165 26.49 1.24 7.95
CA GLU A 165 27.75 1.77 8.48
C GLU A 165 28.58 2.44 7.37
N ALA A 166 28.76 1.78 6.22
CA ALA A 166 29.48 2.33 5.08
C ALA A 166 28.80 3.61 4.51
N ALA A 167 27.48 3.68 4.51
CA ALA A 167 26.76 4.89 4.12
C ALA A 167 27.05 6.07 5.07
N GLN A 168 27.12 5.80 6.36
CA GLN A 168 27.51 6.83 7.35
C GLN A 168 28.95 7.29 7.19
N GLU A 169 29.89 6.39 6.85
CA GLU A 169 31.29 6.72 6.57
C GLU A 169 31.45 7.69 5.41
N VAL A 170 30.53 7.67 4.43
CA VAL A 170 30.54 8.64 3.30
C VAL A 170 29.63 9.85 3.55
N GLY A 171 29.18 10.06 4.80
CA GLY A 171 28.45 11.27 5.21
C GLY A 171 26.93 11.21 5.05
N ILE A 172 26.34 10.05 4.77
CA ILE A 172 24.89 9.91 4.75
C ILE A 172 24.37 9.82 6.19
N ALA A 173 23.46 10.71 6.57
CA ALA A 173 22.88 10.71 7.91
C ALA A 173 22.05 9.43 8.14
N TYR A 174 22.18 8.88 9.34
CA TYR A 174 21.37 7.74 9.76
C TYR A 174 20.05 8.22 10.36
N THR A 175 18.94 7.57 10.01
CA THR A 175 17.65 7.71 10.68
C THR A 175 17.11 6.36 11.10
N LEU A 176 16.52 6.29 12.27
CA LEU A 176 15.84 5.09 12.77
C LEU A 176 14.48 4.89 12.13
N ASP A 177 13.81 5.96 11.76
CA ASP A 177 12.45 5.95 11.27
C ASP A 177 12.32 6.85 10.03
N LEU A 178 12.15 6.24 8.87
CA LEU A 178 11.95 6.97 7.61
C LEU A 178 10.62 7.74 7.54
N ASN A 179 9.68 7.43 8.43
CA ASN A 179 8.40 8.15 8.55
C ASN A 179 8.36 9.10 9.75
N GLY A 180 9.46 9.23 10.50
CA GLY A 180 9.63 10.17 11.60
C GLY A 180 10.15 11.54 11.13
N HIS A 181 10.62 12.34 12.08
CA HIS A 181 11.35 13.58 11.75
C HIS A 181 12.64 13.26 11.00
N GLN A 182 12.91 14.01 9.96
CA GLN A 182 14.11 13.93 9.12
C GLN A 182 14.96 15.18 9.26
#